data_054045e50a2ecf8f51e2e1559a18314a
#
_entry.id   054045e50a2ecf8f51e2e1559a18314a
#
_cell.length_a   1.000
_cell.length_b   1.000
_cell.length_c   1.000
_cell.angle_alpha   90.00
_cell.angle_beta   90.00
_cell.angle_gamma   90.00
#
_symmetry.space_group_name_H-M   'P 1'
#
loop_
_entity.id
_entity.type
_entity.pdbx_description
1 polymer ?
#
loop_
_entity_poly.entity_id
_entity_poly.type
_entity_poly.pdbx_seq_one_letter_code
_entity_poly.pdbx_strand_id
1 'polypeptide(L)'
;MVFSKVLSTYLYFCFSKKTYYISLGMIVINSLLFIYFSSFTTNIHELLINQSNYYNEYISECISFLKLELIVLIVFMIIDCFNKNNYDYFLLNKTYRSRVIISKITAIYIVIILILLVNYLLFLLIPLVLTPYFYVNNVLVILFIRLLIFCLYYLLLGIIFYLVFKSIYGLLMFFTLYMVTYTINGFLENINDVKGFKVVYSIFFPELFYSINNQYIFLFKEYIILSLIFLLSTITLSMYNSTDI
;
A
#
# COMPACT_ATOMS: atom_id res chain seq x y z
N MET A 1 6.92 29.06 1.04
CA MET A 1 6.40 29.41 -0.30
C MET A 1 6.93 28.51 -1.44
N VAL A 2 8.23 28.19 -1.52
CA VAL A 2 8.82 27.36 -2.58
C VAL A 2 8.32 25.90 -2.49
N PHE A 3 8.29 25.28 -1.28
CA PHE A 3 7.86 23.90 -1.09
C PHE A 3 6.41 23.67 -1.54
N SER A 4 5.50 24.58 -1.24
CA SER A 4 4.09 24.45 -1.63
C SER A 4 3.90 24.51 -3.15
N LYS A 5 4.66 25.33 -3.87
CA LYS A 5 4.63 25.38 -5.34
C LYS A 5 5.18 24.10 -5.97
N VAL A 6 6.29 23.59 -5.45
CA VAL A 6 6.88 22.32 -5.93
C VAL A 6 5.93 21.16 -5.68
N LEU A 7 5.34 21.07 -4.50
CA LEU A 7 4.37 20.06 -4.15
C LEU A 7 3.12 20.11 -5.06
N SER A 8 2.56 21.31 -5.30
CA SER A 8 1.40 21.47 -6.20
C SER A 8 1.68 21.03 -7.62
N THR A 9 2.91 21.26 -8.12
CA THR A 9 3.33 20.81 -9.45
C THR A 9 3.38 19.27 -9.51
N TYR A 10 3.96 18.61 -8.51
CA TYR A 10 3.99 17.14 -8.49
C TYR A 10 2.62 16.51 -8.25
N LEU A 11 1.76 17.13 -7.45
CA LEU A 11 0.35 16.71 -7.34
C LEU A 11 -0.34 16.76 -8.71
N TYR A 12 -0.15 17.83 -9.47
CA TYR A 12 -0.72 17.92 -10.83
C TYR A 12 -0.20 16.79 -11.74
N PHE A 13 1.08 16.41 -11.65
CA PHE A 13 1.63 15.28 -12.42
C PHE A 13 1.06 13.93 -11.95
N CYS A 14 0.90 13.75 -10.64
CA CYS A 14 0.32 12.53 -10.08
C CYS A 14 -1.18 12.38 -10.47
N PHE A 15 -1.92 13.47 -10.62
CA PHE A 15 -3.29 13.48 -11.16
C PHE A 15 -3.33 13.46 -12.69
N SER A 16 -2.44 12.71 -13.33
CA SER A 16 -2.44 12.52 -14.77
C SER A 16 -3.70 11.78 -15.25
N LYS A 17 -4.04 11.94 -16.54
CA LYS A 17 -5.17 11.19 -17.14
C LYS A 17 -5.01 9.66 -16.95
N LYS A 18 -3.77 9.15 -17.01
CA LYS A 18 -3.47 7.73 -16.80
C LYS A 18 -3.81 7.30 -15.38
N THR A 19 -3.36 8.04 -14.38
CA THR A 19 -3.68 7.78 -12.98
C THR A 19 -5.17 7.78 -12.72
N TYR A 20 -5.89 8.74 -13.33
CA TYR A 20 -7.34 8.81 -13.24
C TYR A 20 -8.01 7.54 -13.78
N TYR A 21 -7.63 7.06 -14.97
CA TYR A 21 -8.20 5.83 -15.53
C TYR A 21 -7.85 4.59 -14.73
N ILE A 22 -6.61 4.50 -14.22
CA ILE A 22 -6.19 3.40 -13.36
C ILE A 22 -7.01 3.40 -12.07
N SER A 23 -7.15 4.55 -11.40
CA SER A 23 -7.92 4.65 -10.16
C SER A 23 -9.40 4.34 -10.37
N LEU A 24 -9.98 4.78 -11.47
CA LEU A 24 -11.37 4.46 -11.82
C LEU A 24 -11.53 2.96 -12.11
N GLY A 25 -10.59 2.34 -12.82
CA GLY A 25 -10.55 0.90 -13.04
C GLY A 25 -10.49 0.13 -11.73
N MET A 26 -9.62 0.53 -10.80
CA MET A 26 -9.53 -0.07 -9.46
C MET A 26 -10.84 0.06 -8.69
N ILE A 27 -11.48 1.22 -8.69
CA ILE A 27 -12.76 1.43 -8.01
C ILE A 27 -13.84 0.49 -8.57
N VAL A 28 -13.91 0.33 -9.89
CA VAL A 28 -14.90 -0.56 -10.53
C VAL A 28 -14.61 -2.02 -10.19
N ILE A 29 -13.35 -2.46 -10.32
CA ILE A 29 -12.95 -3.85 -10.03
C ILE A 29 -13.21 -4.16 -8.54
N ASN A 30 -12.80 -3.27 -7.64
CA ASN A 30 -13.02 -3.45 -6.21
C ASN A 30 -14.50 -3.50 -5.84
N SER A 31 -15.33 -2.65 -6.45
CA SER A 31 -16.77 -2.69 -6.22
C SER A 31 -17.36 -4.05 -6.60
N LEU A 32 -16.95 -4.60 -7.76
CA LEU A 32 -17.41 -5.92 -8.21
C LEU A 32 -16.90 -7.05 -7.29
N LEU A 33 -15.64 -7.00 -6.87
CA LEU A 33 -15.06 -7.97 -5.94
C LEU A 33 -15.73 -7.91 -4.57
N PHE A 34 -15.99 -6.73 -4.03
CA PHE A 34 -16.65 -6.58 -2.73
C PHE A 34 -18.10 -7.07 -2.78
N ILE A 35 -18.81 -6.87 -3.87
CA ILE A 35 -20.15 -7.47 -4.10
C ILE A 35 -20.03 -8.98 -4.16
N TYR A 36 -19.08 -9.51 -4.94
CA TYR A 36 -18.86 -10.95 -5.09
C TYR A 36 -18.54 -11.60 -3.74
N PHE A 37 -17.56 -11.11 -3.00
CA PHE A 37 -17.19 -11.68 -1.70
C PHE A 37 -18.31 -11.55 -0.67
N SER A 38 -19.04 -10.44 -0.66
CA SER A 38 -20.19 -10.28 0.25
C SER A 38 -21.32 -11.27 -0.05
N SER A 39 -21.58 -11.60 -1.32
CA SER A 39 -22.60 -12.54 -1.72
C SER A 39 -22.13 -14.00 -1.65
N PHE A 40 -20.87 -14.27 -1.99
CA PHE A 40 -20.30 -15.63 -1.99
C PHE A 40 -20.22 -16.21 -0.58
N THR A 41 -19.76 -15.44 0.36
CA THR A 41 -19.69 -15.86 1.76
C THR A 41 -21.06 -16.11 2.38
N THR A 42 -22.12 -15.44 1.94
CA THR A 42 -23.49 -15.73 2.38
C THR A 42 -24.06 -17.04 1.80
N ASN A 43 -23.76 -17.36 0.55
CA ASN A 43 -24.35 -18.53 -0.14
C ASN A 43 -23.75 -19.87 0.30
N ILE A 44 -22.46 -19.93 0.63
CA ILE A 44 -21.81 -21.21 1.01
C ILE A 44 -22.20 -21.64 2.41
N HIS A 45 -22.63 -20.74 3.25
CA HIS A 45 -22.72 -20.99 4.69
C HIS A 45 -24.10 -20.73 5.31
N GLU A 46 -25.15 -20.65 4.56
CA GLU A 46 -26.51 -20.37 5.07
C GLU A 46 -26.96 -21.23 6.27
N LEU A 47 -26.29 -22.34 6.55
CA LEU A 47 -26.66 -23.26 7.63
C LEU A 47 -25.74 -23.28 8.85
N LEU A 48 -24.55 -22.65 8.82
CA LEU A 48 -23.54 -22.82 9.88
C LEU A 48 -22.76 -21.56 10.27
N ILE A 49 -23.12 -20.38 9.80
CA ILE A 49 -22.26 -19.20 10.00
C ILE A 49 -22.49 -18.55 11.37
N ASN A 50 -21.45 -18.62 12.17
CA ASN A 50 -21.21 -17.58 13.17
C ASN A 50 -20.90 -16.25 12.45
N GLN A 51 -21.59 -15.19 12.80
CA GLN A 51 -21.37 -13.82 12.30
C GLN A 51 -19.87 -13.41 12.27
N SER A 52 -19.09 -13.93 13.20
CA SER A 52 -17.64 -13.72 13.29
C SER A 52 -16.87 -14.35 12.13
N ASN A 53 -17.26 -15.51 11.62
CA ASN A 53 -16.57 -16.19 10.53
C ASN A 53 -16.77 -15.43 9.21
N TYR A 54 -18.02 -15.07 8.90
CA TYR A 54 -18.32 -14.22 7.74
C TYR A 54 -17.48 -12.94 7.74
N TYR A 55 -17.49 -12.23 8.86
CA TYR A 55 -16.77 -10.99 9.02
C TYR A 55 -15.27 -11.13 8.75
N ASN A 56 -14.65 -12.17 9.34
CA ASN A 56 -13.21 -12.41 9.19
C ASN A 56 -12.83 -12.83 7.76
N GLU A 57 -13.61 -13.69 7.13
CA GLU A 57 -13.38 -14.13 5.74
C GLU A 57 -13.50 -12.97 4.76
N TYR A 58 -14.58 -12.20 4.85
CA TYR A 58 -14.77 -11.02 4.00
C TYR A 58 -13.60 -10.04 4.10
N ILE A 59 -13.20 -9.69 5.34
CA ILE A 59 -12.09 -8.77 5.55
C ILE A 59 -10.79 -9.34 4.99
N SER A 60 -10.49 -10.62 5.26
CA SER A 60 -9.26 -11.26 4.80
C SER A 60 -9.10 -11.18 3.28
N GLU A 61 -10.12 -11.60 2.55
CA GLU A 61 -10.11 -11.63 1.10
C GLU A 61 -10.02 -10.23 0.50
N CYS A 62 -10.90 -9.33 0.92
CA CYS A 62 -10.91 -7.96 0.39
C CYS A 62 -9.61 -7.20 0.65
N ILE A 63 -9.01 -7.34 1.84
CA ILE A 63 -7.75 -6.67 2.18
C ILE A 63 -6.58 -7.24 1.39
N SER A 64 -6.56 -8.53 1.13
CA SER A 64 -5.53 -9.16 0.29
C SER A 64 -5.52 -8.58 -1.12
N PHE A 65 -6.69 -8.41 -1.72
CA PHE A 65 -6.82 -7.75 -3.02
C PHE A 65 -6.44 -6.28 -3.00
N LEU A 66 -6.93 -5.53 -2.01
CA LEU A 66 -6.55 -4.11 -1.86
C LEU A 66 -5.05 -3.91 -1.77
N LYS A 67 -4.34 -4.73 -1.02
CA LYS A 67 -2.88 -4.65 -0.92
C LYS A 67 -2.20 -4.87 -2.27
N LEU A 68 -2.60 -5.89 -3.01
CA LEU A 68 -2.04 -6.19 -4.32
C LEU A 68 -2.24 -5.02 -5.30
N GLU A 69 -3.43 -4.46 -5.35
CA GLU A 69 -3.73 -3.32 -6.20
C GLU A 69 -2.97 -2.06 -5.79
N LEU A 70 -2.80 -1.83 -4.48
CA LEU A 70 -2.01 -0.71 -3.97
C LEU A 70 -0.54 -0.80 -4.41
N ILE A 71 0.05 -1.99 -4.44
CA ILE A 71 1.41 -2.20 -4.96
C ILE A 71 1.49 -1.87 -6.45
N VAL A 72 0.53 -2.32 -7.25
CA VAL A 72 0.45 -1.97 -8.68
C VAL A 72 0.34 -0.46 -8.85
N LEU A 73 -0.54 0.19 -8.08
CA LEU A 73 -0.69 1.64 -8.10
C LEU A 73 0.61 2.38 -7.74
N ILE A 74 1.31 1.94 -6.68
CA ILE A 74 2.59 2.50 -6.25
C ILE A 74 3.61 2.44 -7.39
N VAL A 75 3.74 1.29 -8.07
CA VAL A 75 4.66 1.12 -9.21
C VAL A 75 4.33 2.12 -10.32
N PHE A 76 3.06 2.23 -10.73
CA PHE A 76 2.65 3.18 -11.75
C PHE A 76 2.93 4.64 -11.36
N MET A 77 2.65 5.01 -10.11
CA MET A 77 2.88 6.36 -9.62
C MET A 77 4.37 6.73 -9.58
N ILE A 78 5.23 5.78 -9.20
CA ILE A 78 6.68 6.00 -9.24
C ILE A 78 7.13 6.23 -10.69
N ILE A 79 6.68 5.39 -11.64
CA ILE A 79 7.01 5.56 -13.07
C ILE A 79 6.59 6.96 -13.55
N ASP A 80 5.36 7.36 -13.29
CA ASP A 80 4.83 8.64 -13.79
C ASP A 80 5.55 9.84 -13.17
N CYS A 81 5.92 9.79 -11.88
CA CYS A 81 6.58 10.90 -11.20
C CYS A 81 8.09 10.98 -11.42
N PHE A 82 8.76 9.83 -11.60
CA PHE A 82 10.22 9.81 -11.73
C PHE A 82 10.70 9.79 -13.17
N ASN A 83 9.90 9.29 -14.13
CA ASN A 83 10.28 9.26 -15.55
C ASN A 83 10.16 10.65 -16.23
N LYS A 84 9.50 11.63 -15.61
CA LYS A 84 9.37 13.00 -16.14
C LYS A 84 10.54 13.90 -15.73
N ASN A 85 11.77 13.43 -15.95
CA ASN A 85 13.02 14.08 -15.52
C ASN A 85 13.23 15.52 -16.03
N ASN A 86 12.55 15.94 -17.10
CA ASN A 86 12.80 17.23 -17.73
C ASN A 86 12.49 18.45 -16.82
N TYR A 87 11.66 18.30 -15.79
CA TYR A 87 11.38 19.36 -14.83
C TYR A 87 12.39 19.43 -13.68
N ASP A 88 13.09 18.33 -13.40
CA ASP A 88 14.06 18.28 -12.30
C ASP A 88 15.31 19.10 -12.65
N TYR A 89 15.66 19.23 -13.94
CA TYR A 89 16.80 20.04 -14.40
C TYR A 89 16.70 21.53 -14.02
N PHE A 90 15.49 22.09 -13.95
CA PHE A 90 15.29 23.47 -13.54
C PHE A 90 15.39 23.70 -12.03
N LEU A 91 15.31 22.62 -11.24
CA LEU A 91 15.34 22.66 -9.78
C LEU A 91 16.70 22.25 -9.20
N LEU A 92 17.70 22.03 -10.06
CA LEU A 92 18.96 21.32 -9.75
C LEU A 92 20.04 22.10 -9.00
N ASN A 93 19.75 23.19 -8.33
CA ASN A 93 20.66 23.66 -7.29
C ASN A 93 20.70 22.63 -6.13
N LYS A 94 21.88 22.15 -5.77
CA LYS A 94 22.14 21.13 -4.73
C LYS A 94 21.31 21.30 -3.45
N THR A 95 20.99 22.54 -3.08
CA THR A 95 20.18 22.90 -1.89
C THR A 95 18.69 22.50 -2.00
N TYR A 96 18.19 22.19 -3.19
CA TYR A 96 16.78 21.90 -3.41
C TYR A 96 16.48 20.42 -3.67
N ARG A 97 17.48 19.56 -3.90
CA ARG A 97 17.28 18.14 -4.24
C ARG A 97 16.46 17.40 -3.19
N SER A 98 16.80 17.57 -1.92
CA SER A 98 16.04 16.95 -0.82
C SER A 98 14.58 17.42 -0.76
N ARG A 99 14.32 18.68 -1.08
CA ARG A 99 12.95 19.21 -1.14
C ARG A 99 12.15 18.65 -2.30
N VAL A 100 12.81 18.44 -3.44
CA VAL A 100 12.18 17.84 -4.63
C VAL A 100 11.74 16.41 -4.34
N ILE A 101 12.62 15.57 -3.81
CA ILE A 101 12.28 14.17 -3.50
C ILE A 101 11.20 14.07 -2.43
N ILE A 102 11.27 14.88 -1.38
CA ILE A 102 10.23 14.92 -0.35
C ILE A 102 8.89 15.33 -0.97
N SER A 103 8.87 16.34 -1.85
CA SER A 103 7.66 16.78 -2.54
C SER A 103 7.08 15.68 -3.45
N LYS A 104 7.93 14.92 -4.18
CA LYS A 104 7.51 13.77 -4.98
C LYS A 104 6.88 12.68 -4.12
N ILE A 105 7.56 12.25 -3.06
CA ILE A 105 7.06 11.23 -2.14
C ILE A 105 5.73 11.67 -1.54
N THR A 106 5.65 12.90 -1.04
CA THR A 106 4.44 13.44 -0.43
C THR A 106 3.28 13.51 -1.45
N ALA A 107 3.55 13.95 -2.69
CA ALA A 107 2.53 14.02 -3.72
C ALA A 107 1.97 12.64 -4.08
N ILE A 108 2.84 11.65 -4.30
CA ILE A 108 2.44 10.27 -4.58
C ILE A 108 1.62 9.72 -3.41
N TYR A 109 2.11 9.91 -2.18
CA TYR A 109 1.45 9.37 -1.00
C TYR A 109 0.06 9.99 -0.77
N ILE A 110 -0.12 11.29 -0.99
CA ILE A 110 -1.44 11.96 -0.92
C ILE A 110 -2.42 11.35 -1.92
N VAL A 111 -1.99 11.11 -3.16
CA VAL A 111 -2.87 10.52 -4.18
C VAL A 111 -3.24 9.08 -3.83
N ILE A 112 -2.28 8.29 -3.34
CA ILE A 112 -2.54 6.92 -2.87
C ILE A 112 -3.55 6.94 -1.71
N ILE A 113 -3.40 7.84 -0.73
CA ILE A 113 -4.36 7.99 0.38
C ILE A 113 -5.77 8.27 -0.13
N LEU A 114 -5.92 9.18 -1.09
CA LEU A 114 -7.24 9.53 -1.64
C LEU A 114 -7.90 8.34 -2.34
N ILE A 115 -7.13 7.60 -3.15
CA ILE A 115 -7.62 6.40 -3.85
C ILE A 115 -7.96 5.30 -2.84
N LEU A 116 -7.08 5.07 -1.86
CA LEU A 116 -7.33 4.10 -0.80
C LEU A 116 -8.58 4.46 0.01
N LEU A 117 -8.78 5.72 0.35
CA LEU A 117 -9.93 6.17 1.11
C LEU A 117 -11.24 5.86 0.38
N VAL A 118 -11.31 6.14 -0.93
CA VAL A 118 -12.50 5.82 -1.74
C VAL A 118 -12.75 4.31 -1.77
N ASN A 119 -11.73 3.50 -2.05
CA ASN A 119 -11.85 2.03 -2.07
C ASN A 119 -12.21 1.47 -0.69
N TYR A 120 -11.66 2.05 0.38
CA TYR A 120 -11.96 1.64 1.75
C TYR A 120 -13.41 1.97 2.16
N LEU A 121 -13.93 3.11 1.72
CA LEU A 121 -15.34 3.44 1.92
C LEU A 121 -16.25 2.45 1.19
N LEU A 122 -15.94 2.05 -0.03
CA LEU A 122 -16.69 1.02 -0.77
C LEU A 122 -16.61 -0.34 -0.06
N PHE A 123 -15.44 -0.72 0.43
CA PHE A 123 -15.22 -1.92 1.23
C PHE A 123 -16.12 -1.98 2.48
N LEU A 124 -16.39 -0.83 3.12
CA LEU A 124 -17.29 -0.75 4.27
C LEU A 124 -18.76 -0.70 3.88
N LEU A 125 -19.12 0.10 2.86
CA LEU A 125 -20.52 0.38 2.51
C LEU A 125 -21.19 -0.80 1.81
N ILE A 126 -20.48 -1.51 0.93
CA ILE A 126 -21.07 -2.59 0.14
C ILE A 126 -21.62 -3.72 1.05
N PRO A 127 -20.84 -4.31 1.98
CA PRO A 127 -21.36 -5.37 2.83
C PRO A 127 -22.39 -4.87 3.85
N LEU A 128 -22.31 -3.62 4.29
CA LEU A 128 -23.33 -3.02 5.16
C LEU A 128 -24.73 -2.98 4.50
N VAL A 129 -24.76 -2.79 3.18
CA VAL A 129 -26.03 -2.74 2.43
C VAL A 129 -26.50 -4.14 2.04
N LEU A 130 -25.57 -5.05 1.72
CA LEU A 130 -25.91 -6.35 1.14
C LEU A 130 -26.16 -7.44 2.21
N THR A 131 -25.60 -7.30 3.42
CA THR A 131 -25.66 -8.37 4.41
C THR A 131 -25.95 -7.83 5.81
N PRO A 132 -26.75 -8.55 6.63
CA PRO A 132 -26.97 -8.21 8.04
C PRO A 132 -25.79 -8.62 8.95
N TYR A 133 -24.79 -9.34 8.41
CA TYR A 133 -23.70 -9.92 9.21
C TYR A 133 -22.49 -9.02 9.34
N PHE A 134 -22.41 -7.95 8.53
CA PHE A 134 -21.31 -7.01 8.58
C PHE A 134 -21.62 -5.85 9.53
N TYR A 135 -20.67 -5.47 10.35
CA TYR A 135 -20.77 -4.36 11.27
C TYR A 135 -19.46 -3.57 11.35
N VAL A 136 -19.57 -2.26 11.55
CA VAL A 136 -18.39 -1.39 11.69
C VAL A 136 -17.94 -1.38 13.15
N ASN A 137 -16.66 -1.67 13.38
CA ASN A 137 -16.04 -1.66 14.68
C ASN A 137 -14.66 -0.97 14.65
N ASN A 138 -14.05 -0.80 15.82
CA ASN A 138 -12.74 -0.15 15.96
C ASN A 138 -11.60 -0.90 15.21
N VAL A 139 -11.76 -2.20 14.97
CA VAL A 139 -10.78 -3.01 14.22
C VAL A 139 -10.60 -2.47 12.81
N LEU A 140 -11.68 -2.04 12.16
CA LEU A 140 -11.65 -1.48 10.81
C LEU A 140 -10.85 -0.17 10.77
N VAL A 141 -10.97 0.68 11.80
CA VAL A 141 -10.16 1.91 11.87
C VAL A 141 -8.66 1.60 11.97
N ILE A 142 -8.30 0.64 12.83
CA ILE A 142 -6.91 0.20 12.98
C ILE A 142 -6.40 -0.38 11.67
N LEU A 143 -7.20 -1.16 10.98
CA LEU A 143 -6.88 -1.76 9.69
C LEU A 143 -6.62 -0.71 8.62
N PHE A 144 -7.41 0.36 8.57
CA PHE A 144 -7.15 1.49 7.67
C PHE A 144 -5.80 2.17 7.94
N ILE A 145 -5.49 2.42 9.22
CA ILE A 145 -4.18 2.98 9.61
C ILE A 145 -3.04 2.05 9.20
N ARG A 146 -3.21 0.75 9.37
CA ARG A 146 -2.22 -0.25 8.92
C ARG A 146 -2.01 -0.20 7.40
N LEU A 147 -3.07 -0.08 6.61
CA LEU A 147 -2.95 0.08 5.16
C LEU A 147 -2.21 1.35 4.76
N LEU A 148 -2.39 2.45 5.49
CA LEU A 148 -1.62 3.67 5.27
C LEU A 148 -0.12 3.47 5.53
N ILE A 149 0.23 2.81 6.64
CA ILE A 149 1.62 2.46 6.98
C ILE A 149 2.22 1.53 5.91
N PHE A 150 1.47 0.53 5.47
CA PHE A 150 1.83 -0.38 4.39
C PHE A 150 2.16 0.37 3.09
N CYS A 151 1.27 1.27 2.65
CA CYS A 151 1.50 2.08 1.46
C CYS A 151 2.78 2.92 1.54
N LEU A 152 3.05 3.54 2.69
CA LEU A 152 4.24 4.36 2.88
C LEU A 152 5.52 3.50 2.84
N TYR A 153 5.50 2.36 3.50
CA TYR A 153 6.63 1.41 3.51
C TYR A 153 7.00 0.96 2.10
N TYR A 154 6.02 0.45 1.35
CA TYR A 154 6.26 -0.05 0.00
C TYR A 154 6.53 1.06 -1.02
N LEU A 155 6.00 2.26 -0.83
CA LEU A 155 6.36 3.42 -1.64
C LEU A 155 7.84 3.76 -1.51
N LEU A 156 8.36 3.84 -0.28
CA LEU A 156 9.78 4.14 -0.05
C LEU A 156 10.68 3.04 -0.60
N LEU A 157 10.30 1.78 -0.37
CA LEU A 157 11.05 0.63 -0.88
C LEU A 157 11.06 0.60 -2.41
N GLY A 158 9.93 0.85 -3.07
CA GLY A 158 9.86 0.95 -4.53
C GLY A 158 10.72 2.09 -5.09
N ILE A 159 10.74 3.25 -4.43
CA ILE A 159 11.62 4.37 -4.84
C ILE A 159 13.09 3.99 -4.71
N ILE A 160 13.49 3.30 -3.63
CA ILE A 160 14.88 2.82 -3.47
C ILE A 160 15.26 1.89 -4.62
N PHE A 161 14.42 0.92 -4.95
CA PHE A 161 14.66 0.04 -6.10
C PHE A 161 14.79 0.82 -7.41
N TYR A 162 13.91 1.79 -7.64
CA TYR A 162 14.00 2.66 -8.81
C TYR A 162 15.32 3.43 -8.86
N LEU A 163 15.77 4.01 -7.74
CA LEU A 163 17.00 4.79 -7.65
C LEU A 163 18.26 3.92 -7.81
N VAL A 164 18.27 2.70 -7.23
CA VAL A 164 19.39 1.76 -7.35
C VAL A 164 19.62 1.34 -8.78
N PHE A 165 18.56 0.93 -9.46
CA PHE A 165 18.66 0.39 -10.83
C PHE A 165 18.54 1.46 -11.90
N LYS A 166 18.20 2.70 -11.55
CA LYS A 166 18.00 3.86 -12.45
C LYS A 166 17.10 3.55 -13.64
N SER A 167 16.15 2.63 -13.49
CA SER A 167 15.34 2.12 -14.58
C SER A 167 14.03 1.50 -14.12
N ILE A 168 13.10 1.32 -15.06
CA ILE A 168 11.85 0.58 -14.88
C ILE A 168 12.12 -0.88 -14.44
N TYR A 169 13.26 -1.46 -14.80
CA TYR A 169 13.63 -2.82 -14.36
C TYR A 169 13.73 -2.95 -12.83
N GLY A 170 14.18 -1.89 -12.15
CA GLY A 170 14.17 -1.86 -10.67
C GLY A 170 12.76 -2.01 -10.10
N LEU A 171 11.78 -1.39 -10.71
CA LEU A 171 10.37 -1.52 -10.28
C LEU A 171 9.78 -2.89 -10.62
N LEU A 172 10.18 -3.49 -11.73
CA LEU A 172 9.81 -4.88 -12.03
C LEU A 172 10.41 -5.84 -11.00
N MET A 173 11.68 -5.67 -10.62
CA MET A 173 12.29 -6.45 -9.54
C MET A 173 11.58 -6.23 -8.19
N PHE A 174 11.22 -5.01 -7.88
CA PHE A 174 10.42 -4.71 -6.69
C PHE A 174 9.07 -5.44 -6.70
N PHE A 175 8.35 -5.38 -7.83
CA PHE A 175 7.07 -6.06 -7.97
C PHE A 175 7.21 -7.59 -7.89
N THR A 176 8.22 -8.18 -8.54
CA THR A 176 8.47 -9.62 -8.44
C THR A 176 8.84 -10.04 -7.02
N LEU A 177 9.64 -9.24 -6.31
CA LEU A 177 9.97 -9.49 -4.92
C LEU A 177 8.68 -9.48 -4.06
N TYR A 178 7.82 -8.50 -4.27
CA TYR A 178 6.52 -8.46 -3.57
C TYR A 178 5.69 -9.71 -3.84
N MET A 179 5.56 -10.13 -5.11
CA MET A 179 4.80 -11.33 -5.47
C MET A 179 5.37 -12.60 -4.84
N VAL A 180 6.70 -12.75 -4.83
CA VAL A 180 7.37 -13.87 -4.18
C VAL A 180 7.08 -13.86 -2.66
N THR A 181 7.16 -12.70 -2.02
CA THR A 181 6.86 -12.60 -0.59
C THR A 181 5.39 -12.88 -0.28
N TYR A 182 4.48 -12.44 -1.13
CA TYR A 182 3.05 -12.71 -1.01
C TYR A 182 2.75 -14.21 -1.09
N THR A 183 3.34 -14.92 -2.05
CA THR A 183 3.17 -16.37 -2.19
C THR A 183 3.80 -17.15 -1.03
N ILE A 184 5.00 -16.76 -0.57
CA ILE A 184 5.65 -17.38 0.59
C ILE A 184 4.80 -17.20 1.85
N ASN A 185 4.15 -16.05 2.04
CA ASN A 185 3.28 -15.82 3.19
C ASN A 185 2.11 -16.79 3.22
N GLY A 186 1.45 -17.02 2.09
CA GLY A 186 0.38 -18.02 1.98
C GLY A 186 0.83 -19.44 2.34
N PHE A 187 2.08 -19.81 2.00
CA PHE A 187 2.65 -21.09 2.42
C PHE A 187 3.00 -21.12 3.91
N LEU A 188 3.58 -20.04 4.45
CA LEU A 188 4.01 -19.97 5.86
C LEU A 188 2.84 -19.95 6.84
N GLU A 189 1.67 -19.44 6.44
CA GLU A 189 0.46 -19.49 7.27
C GLU A 189 0.04 -20.94 7.55
N ASN A 190 0.29 -21.85 6.63
CA ASN A 190 -0.06 -23.27 6.73
C ASN A 190 0.98 -24.11 7.50
N ILE A 191 2.18 -23.59 7.78
CA ILE A 191 3.27 -24.34 8.46
C ILE A 191 3.39 -23.87 9.91
N ASN A 192 2.98 -24.72 10.86
CA ASN A 192 3.00 -24.38 12.30
C ASN A 192 4.39 -24.38 12.95
N ASP A 193 5.37 -25.08 12.36
CA ASP A 193 6.64 -25.41 13.06
C ASP A 193 7.75 -24.36 12.97
N VAL A 194 7.58 -23.27 12.20
CA VAL A 194 8.69 -22.34 11.91
C VAL A 194 8.46 -20.98 12.59
N LYS A 195 8.18 -20.97 13.90
CA LYS A 195 7.88 -19.73 14.64
C LYS A 195 9.01 -18.68 14.56
N GLY A 196 10.25 -19.08 14.70
CA GLY A 196 11.40 -18.17 14.66
C GLY A 196 11.60 -17.50 13.30
N PHE A 197 11.47 -18.25 12.20
CA PHE A 197 11.59 -17.74 10.85
C PHE A 197 10.44 -16.78 10.51
N LYS A 198 9.21 -17.09 10.94
CA LYS A 198 8.04 -16.21 10.78
C LYS A 198 8.29 -14.85 11.42
N VAL A 199 8.90 -14.79 12.60
CA VAL A 199 9.20 -13.52 13.29
C VAL A 199 10.21 -12.70 12.51
N VAL A 200 11.34 -13.28 12.12
CA VAL A 200 12.38 -12.58 11.35
C VAL A 200 11.84 -12.13 9.99
N TYR A 201 11.15 -13.02 9.29
CA TYR A 201 10.56 -12.73 7.99
C TYR A 201 9.51 -11.62 8.08
N SER A 202 8.68 -11.62 9.13
CA SER A 202 7.66 -10.61 9.34
C SER A 202 8.23 -9.21 9.61
N ILE A 203 9.45 -9.08 10.10
CA ILE A 203 10.11 -7.77 10.29
C ILE A 203 10.41 -7.10 8.95
N PHE A 204 10.88 -7.87 7.97
CA PHE A 204 11.24 -7.35 6.65
C PHE A 204 10.02 -7.27 5.70
N PHE A 205 9.02 -8.10 5.93
CA PHE A 205 7.83 -8.20 5.06
C PHE A 205 6.56 -8.06 5.90
N PRO A 206 6.03 -6.84 6.01
CA PRO A 206 4.89 -6.52 6.87
C PRO A 206 3.58 -7.24 6.54
N GLU A 207 3.51 -8.03 5.49
CA GLU A 207 2.34 -8.83 5.11
C GLU A 207 1.82 -9.70 6.26
N LEU A 208 2.73 -10.34 7.02
CA LEU A 208 2.39 -11.22 8.14
C LEU A 208 1.87 -10.50 9.40
N PHE A 209 1.92 -9.16 9.43
CA PHE A 209 1.43 -8.42 10.60
C PHE A 209 -0.09 -8.31 10.67
N TYR A 210 -0.76 -8.61 9.58
CA TYR A 210 -2.17 -8.31 9.41
C TYR A 210 -3.08 -9.52 9.59
N SER A 211 -2.71 -10.49 10.45
CA SER A 211 -3.67 -11.48 10.90
C SER A 211 -4.76 -10.77 11.72
N ILE A 212 -5.98 -10.92 11.27
CA ILE A 212 -7.19 -10.27 11.82
C ILE A 212 -7.40 -10.60 13.30
N ASN A 213 -6.83 -11.69 13.77
CA ASN A 213 -7.00 -12.22 15.12
C ASN A 213 -6.24 -11.48 16.23
N ASN A 214 -5.32 -10.55 15.92
CA ASN A 214 -4.55 -9.80 16.93
C ASN A 214 -4.99 -8.34 17.00
N GLN A 215 -6.00 -8.10 17.74
CA GLN A 215 -7.13 -7.23 17.50
C GLN A 215 -7.01 -5.76 17.86
N TYR A 216 -6.36 -5.34 18.91
CA TYR A 216 -6.70 -4.04 19.51
C TYR A 216 -5.51 -3.17 19.93
N ILE A 217 -4.28 -3.63 19.75
CA ILE A 217 -3.12 -2.95 20.28
C ILE A 217 -2.11 -2.78 19.15
N PHE A 218 -1.54 -1.57 19.01
CA PHE A 218 -0.31 -1.38 18.26
C PHE A 218 0.76 -2.31 18.86
N LEU A 219 1.06 -3.38 18.14
CA LEU A 219 2.00 -4.38 18.58
C LEU A 219 3.42 -3.80 18.45
N PHE A 220 4.34 -4.29 19.28
CA PHE A 220 5.78 -3.97 19.18
C PHE A 220 6.31 -4.01 17.72
N LYS A 221 5.76 -4.87 16.89
CA LYS A 221 6.04 -5.01 15.47
C LYS A 221 5.77 -3.71 14.67
N GLU A 222 4.70 -2.99 14.96
CA GLU A 222 4.36 -1.74 14.25
C GLU A 222 5.36 -0.63 14.56
N TYR A 223 5.91 -0.58 15.77
CA TYR A 223 7.01 0.31 16.10
C TYR A 223 8.28 -0.02 15.30
N ILE A 224 8.57 -1.31 15.07
CA ILE A 224 9.69 -1.73 14.20
C ILE A 224 9.45 -1.24 12.77
N ILE A 225 8.24 -1.39 12.22
CA ILE A 225 7.94 -0.91 10.86
C ILE A 225 8.09 0.60 10.78
N LEU A 226 7.62 1.34 11.75
CA LEU A 226 7.78 2.80 11.78
C LEU A 226 9.27 3.19 11.83
N SER A 227 10.09 2.47 12.60
CA SER A 227 11.53 2.69 12.61
C SER A 227 12.19 2.36 11.27
N LEU A 228 11.76 1.29 10.60
CA LEU A 228 12.20 0.94 9.24
C LEU A 228 11.78 1.99 8.21
N ILE A 229 10.57 2.53 8.29
CA ILE A 229 10.11 3.64 7.43
C ILE A 229 11.02 4.85 7.59
N PHE A 230 11.38 5.20 8.84
CA PHE A 230 12.31 6.30 9.10
C PHE A 230 13.69 6.03 8.47
N LEU A 231 14.23 4.81 8.65
CA LEU A 231 15.49 4.39 8.06
C LEU A 231 15.43 4.39 6.52
N LEU A 232 14.37 3.87 5.91
CA LEU A 232 14.17 3.90 4.45
C LEU A 232 14.07 5.34 3.93
N SER A 233 13.41 6.24 4.67
CA SER A 233 13.32 7.65 4.27
C SER A 233 14.69 8.33 4.25
N THR A 234 15.55 8.07 5.25
CA THR A 234 16.92 8.60 5.28
C THR A 234 17.78 8.04 4.15
N ILE A 235 17.69 6.74 3.88
CA ILE A 235 18.37 6.09 2.75
C ILE A 235 17.93 6.73 1.42
N THR A 236 16.63 6.89 1.21
CA THR A 236 16.08 7.46 -0.03
C THR A 236 16.60 8.89 -0.26
N LEU A 237 16.61 9.70 0.79
CA LEU A 237 17.16 11.06 0.74
C LEU A 237 18.66 11.07 0.42
N SER A 238 19.43 10.22 1.08
CA SER A 238 20.88 10.09 0.84
C SER A 238 21.18 9.67 -0.60
N MET A 239 20.52 8.64 -1.07
CA MET A 239 20.69 8.13 -2.43
C MET A 239 20.33 9.16 -3.49
N TYR A 240 19.20 9.86 -3.33
CA TYR A 240 18.78 10.88 -4.28
C TYR A 240 19.76 12.07 -4.32
N ASN A 241 20.35 12.44 -3.19
CA ASN A 241 21.34 13.50 -3.12
C ASN A 241 22.70 13.09 -3.73
N SER A 242 23.04 11.81 -3.71
CA SER A 242 24.29 11.25 -4.26
C SER A 242 24.19 10.85 -5.74
N THR A 243 22.99 10.70 -6.29
CA THR A 243 22.83 10.40 -7.72
C THR A 243 23.19 11.62 -8.56
N ASP A 244 24.23 11.51 -9.35
CA ASP A 244 24.49 12.45 -10.44
C ASP A 244 23.40 12.27 -11.51
N ILE A 245 22.57 13.30 -11.65
CA ILE A 245 21.49 13.36 -12.62
C ILE A 245 22.02 13.95 -13.92
#